data_ac3be9761467e826b441d532d14b717b
#
_entry.id   ac3be9761467e826b441d532d14b717b
#
_cell.length_a   1.000
_cell.length_b   1.000
_cell.length_c   1.000
_cell.angle_alpha   90.00
_cell.angle_beta   90.00
_cell.angle_gamma   90.00
#
_symmetry.space_group_name_H-M   'P 1'
#
loop_
_entity.id
_entity.type
_entity.pdbx_description
1 polymer ?
#
loop_
_entity_poly.entity_id
_entity_poly.type
_entity_poly.pdbx_seq_one_letter_code
_entity_poly.pdbx_strand_id
1 'polypeptide(L)'
;MHTAAARAAMTSEPPAVGAVLADSFSEDPVLSFLFPAAERRPALLAVFFANRLAAGHRLDHVLVTDSPGVQAAAAVWEPPRQPDDQEPDLGPTVAALRALLGDAWLVDRLVPLAAIKEARPLTPHWYLAFIGTRVIDRGRGLASALIAAVTSRCAAEGLPAYLESSDLANVPLYELHGFRVAGEVVIPDGPVIPLMWRDPSV
;
A
#
# COMPACT_ATOMS: atom_id res chain seq x y z
N MET A 1 -25.26 -10.97 -7.43
CA MET A 1 -23.81 -10.68 -7.40
C MET A 1 -23.35 -10.84 -5.94
N HIS A 2 -22.49 -11.80 -5.63
CA HIS A 2 -21.89 -11.89 -4.30
C HIS A 2 -20.90 -10.73 -4.16
N THR A 3 -21.22 -9.79 -3.29
CA THR A 3 -20.27 -8.74 -2.90
C THR A 3 -19.18 -9.43 -2.08
N ALA A 4 -17.95 -9.43 -2.57
CA ALA A 4 -16.83 -9.99 -1.82
C ALA A 4 -16.69 -9.21 -0.51
N ALA A 5 -16.83 -9.89 0.63
CA ALA A 5 -16.69 -9.27 1.94
C ALA A 5 -15.22 -9.11 2.29
N ALA A 6 -14.83 -7.93 2.77
CA ALA A 6 -13.53 -7.70 3.36
C ALA A 6 -13.49 -8.35 4.77
N ARG A 7 -12.39 -9.02 5.08
CA ARG A 7 -12.10 -9.59 6.40
C ARG A 7 -10.66 -9.33 6.81
N ALA A 8 -10.37 -9.40 8.10
CA ALA A 8 -8.99 -9.37 8.58
C ALA A 8 -8.22 -10.62 8.14
N ALA A 9 -6.92 -10.45 7.86
CA ALA A 9 -6.05 -11.57 7.55
C ALA A 9 -5.77 -12.44 8.78
N MET A 10 -5.66 -13.76 8.58
CA MET A 10 -5.25 -14.71 9.61
C MET A 10 -3.73 -14.76 9.76
N THR A 11 -3.24 -15.26 10.88
CA THR A 11 -1.80 -15.37 11.19
C THR A 11 -1.00 -16.23 10.21
N SER A 12 -1.65 -17.13 9.48
CA SER A 12 -1.04 -17.98 8.44
C SER A 12 -1.01 -17.35 7.05
N GLU A 13 -1.64 -16.18 6.85
CA GLU A 13 -1.86 -15.58 5.52
C GLU A 13 -0.83 -14.54 5.04
N PRO A 14 0.13 -14.01 5.84
CA PRO A 14 1.09 -13.03 5.34
C PRO A 14 1.81 -13.43 4.04
N PRO A 15 2.21 -14.70 3.82
CA PRO A 15 2.80 -15.11 2.54
C PRO A 15 1.85 -14.95 1.35
N ALA A 16 0.57 -15.30 1.54
CA ALA A 16 -0.44 -15.17 0.48
C ALA A 16 -0.78 -13.69 0.21
N VAL A 17 -0.87 -12.86 1.26
CA VAL A 17 -1.00 -11.39 1.15
C VAL A 17 0.18 -10.81 0.37
N GLY A 18 1.41 -11.20 0.70
CA GLY A 18 2.62 -10.78 0.00
C GLY A 18 2.59 -11.14 -1.49
N ALA A 19 2.13 -12.35 -1.82
CA ALA A 19 2.00 -12.78 -3.21
C ALA A 19 0.94 -11.98 -3.99
N VAL A 20 -0.22 -11.69 -3.39
CA VAL A 20 -1.26 -10.82 -3.99
C VAL A 20 -0.70 -9.43 -4.27
N LEU A 21 0.00 -8.82 -3.30
CA LEU A 21 0.59 -7.50 -3.48
C LEU A 21 1.69 -7.53 -4.55
N ALA A 22 2.59 -8.53 -4.54
CA ALA A 22 3.65 -8.66 -5.55
C ALA A 22 3.08 -8.78 -6.98
N ASP A 23 2.01 -9.54 -7.18
CA ASP A 23 1.31 -9.66 -8.47
C ASP A 23 0.70 -8.31 -8.89
N SER A 24 -0.03 -7.66 -7.97
CA SER A 24 -0.76 -6.44 -8.28
C SER A 24 0.14 -5.24 -8.58
N PHE A 25 1.34 -5.19 -7.98
CA PHE A 25 2.31 -4.11 -8.14
C PHE A 25 3.38 -4.38 -9.21
N SER A 26 3.23 -5.45 -10.02
CA SER A 26 4.20 -5.83 -11.04
C SER A 26 4.51 -4.74 -12.07
N GLU A 27 3.51 -3.90 -12.40
CA GLU A 27 3.62 -2.77 -13.35
C GLU A 27 3.40 -1.41 -12.67
N ASP A 28 3.42 -1.36 -11.34
CA ASP A 28 3.23 -0.14 -10.57
C ASP A 28 4.35 0.89 -10.86
N PRO A 29 4.02 2.18 -11.13
CA PRO A 29 5.01 3.18 -11.49
C PRO A 29 6.11 3.40 -10.44
N VAL A 30 5.76 3.43 -9.15
CA VAL A 30 6.73 3.63 -8.06
C VAL A 30 7.62 2.41 -7.88
N LEU A 31 7.04 1.20 -7.92
CA LEU A 31 7.84 -0.02 -7.79
C LEU A 31 8.60 -0.35 -9.08
N SER A 32 8.15 0.13 -10.24
CA SER A 32 8.93 0.07 -11.48
C SER A 32 10.11 1.04 -11.47
N PHE A 33 9.95 2.22 -10.88
CA PHE A 33 11.06 3.14 -10.62
C PHE A 33 12.06 2.53 -9.62
N LEU A 34 11.58 1.92 -8.54
CA LEU A 34 12.42 1.30 -7.51
C LEU A 34 13.15 0.06 -8.04
N PHE A 35 12.50 -0.75 -8.90
CA PHE A 35 13.01 -1.99 -9.48
C PHE A 35 12.91 -1.96 -11.02
N PRO A 36 13.80 -1.23 -11.72
CA PRO A 36 13.64 -0.96 -13.16
C PRO A 36 13.83 -2.21 -14.05
N ALA A 37 14.59 -3.22 -13.58
CA ALA A 37 14.82 -4.45 -14.33
C ALA A 37 13.56 -5.33 -14.29
N ALA A 38 12.75 -5.29 -15.35
CA ALA A 38 11.44 -5.96 -15.40
C ALA A 38 11.53 -7.47 -15.17
N GLU A 39 12.58 -8.12 -15.68
CA GLU A 39 12.82 -9.56 -15.52
C GLU A 39 13.15 -9.97 -14.08
N ARG A 40 13.69 -9.06 -13.27
CA ARG A 40 14.02 -9.29 -11.85
C ARG A 40 12.92 -8.83 -10.91
N ARG A 41 12.03 -7.95 -11.38
CA ARG A 41 11.02 -7.28 -10.57
C ARG A 41 10.12 -8.25 -9.79
N PRO A 42 9.59 -9.35 -10.35
CA PRO A 42 8.74 -10.28 -9.59
C PRO A 42 9.43 -10.85 -8.34
N ALA A 43 10.70 -11.24 -8.45
CA ALA A 43 11.48 -11.75 -7.32
C ALA A 43 11.77 -10.65 -6.27
N LEU A 44 12.07 -9.42 -6.72
CA LEU A 44 12.32 -8.28 -5.84
C LEU A 44 11.06 -7.84 -5.10
N LEU A 45 9.90 -7.84 -5.77
CA LEU A 45 8.60 -7.57 -5.13
C LEU A 45 8.25 -8.61 -4.07
N ALA A 46 8.52 -9.89 -4.33
CA ALA A 46 8.30 -10.94 -3.33
C ALA A 46 9.16 -10.70 -2.07
N VAL A 47 10.44 -10.36 -2.23
CA VAL A 47 11.32 -10.00 -1.11
C VAL A 47 10.84 -8.73 -0.41
N PHE A 48 10.47 -7.70 -1.16
CA PHE A 48 9.98 -6.43 -0.64
C PHE A 48 8.74 -6.64 0.24
N PHE A 49 7.68 -7.26 -0.29
CA PHE A 49 6.43 -7.43 0.44
C PHE A 49 6.55 -8.43 1.60
N ALA A 50 7.35 -9.49 1.48
CA ALA A 50 7.61 -10.39 2.60
C ALA A 50 8.24 -9.66 3.79
N ASN A 51 9.27 -8.82 3.55
CA ASN A 51 9.91 -8.04 4.60
C ASN A 51 8.99 -6.93 5.13
N ARG A 52 8.22 -6.25 4.26
CA ARG A 52 7.29 -5.20 4.68
C ARG A 52 6.19 -5.75 5.59
N LEU A 53 5.64 -6.92 5.30
CA LEU A 53 4.63 -7.55 6.14
C LEU A 53 5.21 -8.10 7.46
N ALA A 54 6.48 -8.52 7.47
CA ALA A 54 7.18 -8.95 8.68
C ALA A 54 7.57 -7.79 9.62
N ALA A 55 7.61 -6.55 9.10
CA ALA A 55 8.05 -5.36 9.86
C ALA A 55 7.05 -4.85 10.92
N GLY A 56 6.10 -5.68 11.37
CA GLY A 56 5.26 -5.41 12.53
C GLY A 56 3.88 -4.82 12.22
N HIS A 57 3.36 -5.02 11.01
CA HIS A 57 1.95 -4.69 10.75
C HIS A 57 1.03 -5.58 11.61
N ARG A 58 0.08 -4.96 12.28
CA ARG A 58 -0.96 -5.68 12.99
C ARG A 58 -1.87 -6.36 11.98
N LEU A 59 -2.07 -7.66 12.12
CA LEU A 59 -2.87 -8.46 11.17
C LEU A 59 -4.36 -8.08 11.14
N ASP A 60 -4.87 -7.51 12.21
CA ASP A 60 -6.24 -6.97 12.27
C ASP A 60 -6.44 -5.72 11.39
N HIS A 61 -5.34 -5.11 10.93
CA HIS A 61 -5.34 -4.01 9.96
C HIS A 61 -4.92 -4.43 8.55
N VAL A 62 -4.59 -5.72 8.34
CA VAL A 62 -4.40 -6.32 7.02
C VAL A 62 -5.71 -6.94 6.60
N LEU A 63 -6.38 -6.35 5.62
CA LEU A 63 -7.66 -6.82 5.12
C LEU A 63 -7.47 -7.60 3.82
N VAL A 64 -8.26 -8.64 3.64
CA VAL A 64 -8.27 -9.46 2.43
C VAL A 64 -9.69 -9.66 1.91
N THR A 65 -9.81 -9.90 0.61
CA THR A 65 -11.02 -10.43 -0.01
C THR A 65 -10.66 -11.71 -0.74
N ASP A 66 -11.55 -12.70 -0.65
CA ASP A 66 -11.36 -13.99 -1.31
C ASP A 66 -12.15 -14.05 -2.62
N SER A 67 -11.57 -14.68 -3.63
CA SER A 67 -12.26 -15.28 -4.77
C SER A 67 -12.27 -16.79 -4.54
N PRO A 68 -13.18 -17.61 -5.12
CA PRO A 68 -13.36 -19.00 -4.71
C PRO A 68 -12.05 -19.75 -4.43
N GLY A 69 -11.75 -19.99 -3.14
CA GLY A 69 -10.59 -20.72 -2.65
C GLY A 69 -9.23 -20.00 -2.65
N VAL A 70 -9.14 -18.71 -3.04
CA VAL A 70 -7.86 -17.99 -3.12
C VAL A 70 -8.02 -16.54 -2.71
N GLN A 71 -7.05 -15.97 -1.98
CA GLN A 71 -7.00 -14.52 -1.75
C GLN A 71 -6.83 -13.78 -3.07
N ALA A 72 -7.74 -12.86 -3.35
CA ALA A 72 -7.80 -12.15 -4.62
C ALA A 72 -7.35 -10.69 -4.50
N ALA A 73 -7.56 -10.07 -3.34
CA ALA A 73 -7.07 -8.73 -3.05
C ALA A 73 -6.67 -8.60 -1.57
N ALA A 74 -5.77 -7.66 -1.32
CA ALA A 74 -5.29 -7.35 0.02
C ALA A 74 -5.07 -5.84 0.19
N ALA A 75 -5.30 -5.33 1.40
CA ALA A 75 -4.97 -3.97 1.80
C ALA A 75 -4.26 -3.99 3.16
N VAL A 76 -3.23 -3.17 3.29
CA VAL A 76 -2.49 -2.96 4.53
C VAL A 76 -2.78 -1.54 5.00
N TRP A 77 -3.45 -1.43 6.14
CA TRP A 77 -3.75 -0.17 6.78
C TRP A 77 -2.91 0.02 8.04
N GLU A 78 -2.51 1.24 8.29
CA GLU A 78 -1.88 1.64 9.55
C GLU A 78 -2.86 2.53 10.33
N PRO A 79 -3.10 2.25 11.62
CA PRO A 79 -3.98 3.08 12.44
C PRO A 79 -3.37 4.45 12.69
N PRO A 80 -4.19 5.43 13.12
CA PRO A 80 -3.69 6.73 13.55
C PRO A 80 -2.59 6.58 14.59
N ARG A 81 -1.44 7.19 14.32
CA ARG A 81 -0.27 7.12 15.21
C ARG A 81 -0.45 8.01 16.42
N GLN A 82 -0.03 7.49 17.55
CA GLN A 82 0.18 8.27 18.76
C GLN A 82 1.62 8.82 18.79
N PRO A 83 1.88 9.90 19.54
CA PRO A 83 3.24 10.49 19.60
C PRO A 83 4.36 9.52 19.98
N ASP A 84 4.03 8.49 20.77
CA ASP A 84 4.99 7.48 21.27
C ASP A 84 5.05 6.20 20.41
N ASP A 85 4.25 6.11 19.35
CA ASP A 85 4.25 4.95 18.47
C ASP A 85 5.55 4.88 17.66
N GLN A 86 6.21 3.72 17.71
CA GLN A 86 7.37 3.47 16.87
C GLN A 86 6.95 3.28 15.40
N GLU A 87 7.74 3.85 14.50
CA GLU A 87 7.57 3.57 13.08
C GLU A 87 7.94 2.12 12.75
N PRO A 88 7.28 1.51 11.73
CA PRO A 88 7.72 0.21 11.23
C PRO A 88 9.21 0.23 10.87
N ASP A 89 9.97 -0.72 11.39
CA ASP A 89 11.39 -0.81 11.08
C ASP A 89 11.61 -1.30 9.64
N LEU A 90 12.05 -0.40 8.78
CA LEU A 90 12.38 -0.69 7.38
C LEU A 90 13.81 -1.21 7.18
N GLY A 91 14.64 -1.17 8.21
CA GLY A 91 16.03 -1.58 8.15
C GLY A 91 16.23 -2.97 7.55
N PRO A 92 15.51 -4.02 8.00
CA PRO A 92 15.61 -5.35 7.40
C PRO A 92 15.24 -5.39 5.91
N THR A 93 14.19 -4.66 5.49
CA THR A 93 13.78 -4.58 4.08
C THR A 93 14.87 -3.92 3.23
N VAL A 94 15.40 -2.78 3.70
CA VAL A 94 16.47 -2.05 3.01
C VAL A 94 17.74 -2.89 2.94
N ALA A 95 18.12 -3.57 4.03
CA ALA A 95 19.32 -4.42 4.05
C ALA A 95 19.20 -5.59 3.06
N ALA A 96 18.05 -6.29 3.01
CA ALA A 96 17.82 -7.39 2.10
C ALA A 96 17.88 -6.93 0.63
N LEU A 97 17.25 -5.81 0.28
CA LEU A 97 17.26 -5.28 -1.08
C LEU A 97 18.64 -4.71 -1.48
N ARG A 98 19.32 -4.03 -0.57
CA ARG A 98 20.68 -3.53 -0.78
C ARG A 98 21.67 -4.66 -1.07
N ALA A 99 21.54 -5.80 -0.40
CA ALA A 99 22.36 -6.98 -0.66
C ALA A 99 22.14 -7.55 -2.08
N LEU A 100 20.96 -7.38 -2.65
CA LEU A 100 20.60 -7.87 -4.00
C LEU A 100 20.92 -6.86 -5.12
N LEU A 101 20.89 -5.55 -4.81
CA LEU A 101 20.89 -4.46 -5.79
C LEU A 101 22.10 -3.54 -5.69
N GLY A 102 22.81 -3.55 -4.55
CA GLY A 102 23.99 -2.73 -4.31
C GLY A 102 23.70 -1.30 -3.83
N ASP A 103 24.77 -0.54 -3.54
CA ASP A 103 24.67 0.81 -2.97
C ASP A 103 24.15 1.86 -3.95
N ALA A 104 24.43 1.72 -5.24
CA ALA A 104 23.93 2.64 -6.27
C ALA A 104 22.40 2.65 -6.29
N TRP A 105 21.74 1.49 -6.17
CA TRP A 105 20.28 1.40 -6.05
C TRP A 105 19.74 2.21 -4.86
N LEU A 106 20.40 2.15 -3.71
CA LEU A 106 19.99 2.89 -2.54
C LEU A 106 19.95 4.40 -2.81
N VAL A 107 21.03 4.92 -3.41
CA VAL A 107 21.16 6.36 -3.69
C VAL A 107 20.22 6.80 -4.83
N ASP A 108 20.19 6.05 -5.92
CA ASP A 108 19.52 6.48 -7.15
C ASP A 108 18.01 6.20 -7.12
N ARG A 109 17.55 5.23 -6.32
CA ARG A 109 16.15 4.77 -6.35
C ARG A 109 15.43 4.91 -5.04
N LEU A 110 16.04 4.53 -3.92
CA LEU A 110 15.35 4.57 -2.63
C LEU A 110 15.37 5.96 -1.98
N VAL A 111 16.53 6.64 -2.01
CA VAL A 111 16.67 7.97 -1.38
C VAL A 111 15.67 8.99 -1.94
N PRO A 112 15.43 9.09 -3.27
CA PRO A 112 14.42 10.01 -3.79
C PRO A 112 13.00 9.77 -3.27
N LEU A 113 12.66 8.53 -2.89
CA LEU A 113 11.35 8.20 -2.36
C LEU A 113 11.14 8.69 -0.91
N ALA A 114 12.18 9.17 -0.22
CA ALA A 114 12.04 9.76 1.12
C ALA A 114 11.08 10.96 1.13
N ALA A 115 11.01 11.72 0.04
CA ALA A 115 10.10 12.84 -0.12
C ALA A 115 8.62 12.45 0.08
N ILE A 116 8.24 11.21 -0.22
CA ILE A 116 6.88 10.69 0.02
C ILE A 116 6.59 10.69 1.52
N LYS A 117 7.53 10.17 2.33
CA LYS A 117 7.40 10.12 3.78
C LYS A 117 7.38 11.53 4.40
N GLU A 118 8.23 12.43 3.89
CA GLU A 118 8.32 13.81 4.36
C GLU A 118 7.05 14.61 4.09
N ALA A 119 6.30 14.26 3.05
CA ALA A 119 5.04 14.91 2.69
C ALA A 119 3.83 14.43 3.49
N ARG A 120 3.96 13.38 4.34
CA ARG A 120 2.84 12.85 5.12
C ARG A 120 2.33 13.84 6.14
N PRO A 121 0.98 13.97 6.27
CA PRO A 121 0.38 14.81 7.30
C PRO A 121 0.74 14.33 8.72
N LEU A 122 0.99 15.28 9.62
CA LEU A 122 1.23 14.99 11.04
C LEU A 122 -0.07 14.79 11.83
N THR A 123 -1.20 15.23 11.30
CA THR A 123 -2.53 15.02 11.88
C THR A 123 -2.81 13.52 11.98
N PRO A 124 -3.28 12.98 13.12
CA PRO A 124 -3.63 11.57 13.25
C PRO A 124 -4.65 11.13 12.20
N HIS A 125 -4.35 10.07 11.46
CA HIS A 125 -5.17 9.55 10.36
C HIS A 125 -4.96 8.05 10.15
N TRP A 126 -5.95 7.38 9.56
CA TRP A 126 -5.77 6.04 9.00
C TRP A 126 -4.94 6.14 7.72
N TYR A 127 -3.86 5.39 7.63
CA TYR A 127 -2.97 5.39 6.47
C TYR A 127 -3.10 4.09 5.66
N LEU A 128 -3.45 4.20 4.39
CA LEU A 128 -3.42 3.08 3.46
C LEU A 128 -2.01 2.89 2.90
N ALA A 129 -1.26 1.98 3.49
CA ALA A 129 0.12 1.71 3.09
C ALA A 129 0.23 0.93 1.77
N PHE A 130 -0.63 -0.08 1.59
CA PHE A 130 -0.68 -0.89 0.37
C PHE A 130 -2.11 -1.35 0.09
N ILE A 131 -2.48 -1.38 -1.18
CA ILE A 131 -3.68 -2.06 -1.65
C ILE A 131 -3.43 -2.66 -3.02
N GLY A 132 -3.83 -3.91 -3.21
CA GLY A 132 -3.66 -4.59 -4.49
C GLY A 132 -4.73 -5.64 -4.74
N THR A 133 -5.06 -5.82 -6.01
CA THR A 133 -5.91 -6.89 -6.52
C THR A 133 -5.13 -7.65 -7.57
N ARG A 134 -5.09 -8.98 -7.48
CA ARG A 134 -4.43 -9.80 -8.50
C ARG A 134 -4.93 -9.41 -9.89
N VAL A 135 -4.02 -9.38 -10.84
CA VAL A 135 -4.32 -8.94 -12.22
C VAL A 135 -5.55 -9.66 -12.78
N ILE A 136 -5.67 -10.98 -12.58
CA ILE A 136 -6.79 -11.79 -13.08
C ILE A 136 -8.14 -11.52 -12.38
N ASP A 137 -8.12 -10.90 -11.20
CA ASP A 137 -9.32 -10.61 -10.39
C ASP A 137 -9.76 -9.12 -10.43
N ARG A 138 -9.08 -8.30 -11.23
CA ARG A 138 -9.42 -6.87 -11.39
C ARG A 138 -10.82 -6.66 -11.95
N GLY A 139 -11.37 -5.45 -11.75
CA GLY A 139 -12.70 -5.06 -12.26
C GLY A 139 -13.89 -5.68 -11.51
N ARG A 140 -13.66 -6.39 -10.40
CA ARG A 140 -14.70 -7.08 -9.61
C ARG A 140 -15.08 -6.36 -8.32
N GLY A 141 -14.60 -5.13 -8.11
CA GLY A 141 -14.91 -4.31 -6.95
C GLY A 141 -14.19 -4.73 -5.65
N LEU A 142 -13.19 -5.62 -5.70
CA LEU A 142 -12.50 -6.14 -4.52
C LEU A 142 -11.74 -5.07 -3.76
N ALA A 143 -10.99 -4.20 -4.45
CA ALA A 143 -10.30 -3.07 -3.84
C ALA A 143 -11.30 -2.10 -3.19
N SER A 144 -12.42 -1.79 -3.86
CA SER A 144 -13.49 -0.96 -3.30
C SER A 144 -14.02 -1.51 -1.98
N ALA A 145 -14.23 -2.83 -1.87
CA ALA A 145 -14.69 -3.47 -0.63
C ALA A 145 -13.67 -3.29 0.51
N LEU A 146 -12.36 -3.42 0.22
CA LEU A 146 -11.29 -3.21 1.20
C LEU A 146 -11.19 -1.76 1.65
N ILE A 147 -11.35 -0.79 0.74
CA ILE A 147 -11.35 0.64 1.08
C ILE A 147 -12.59 0.97 1.93
N ALA A 148 -13.79 0.53 1.51
CA ALA A 148 -15.05 0.81 2.18
C ALA A 148 -15.06 0.30 3.64
N ALA A 149 -14.45 -0.85 3.92
CA ALA A 149 -14.36 -1.41 5.26
C ALA A 149 -13.67 -0.46 6.26
N VAL A 150 -12.57 0.20 5.85
CA VAL A 150 -11.82 1.12 6.72
C VAL A 150 -12.41 2.53 6.67
N THR A 151 -12.87 3.03 5.52
CA THR A 151 -13.50 4.36 5.46
C THR A 151 -14.79 4.43 6.28
N SER A 152 -15.54 3.33 6.38
CA SER A 152 -16.68 3.23 7.30
C SER A 152 -16.25 3.33 8.77
N ARG A 153 -15.13 2.71 9.13
CA ARG A 153 -14.53 2.81 10.46
C ARG A 153 -14.02 4.24 10.74
N CYS A 154 -13.35 4.86 9.78
CA CYS A 154 -12.92 6.26 9.87
C CYS A 154 -14.09 7.20 10.19
N ALA A 155 -15.23 7.03 9.50
CA ALA A 155 -16.42 7.82 9.75
C ALA A 155 -17.00 7.59 11.16
N ALA A 156 -17.03 6.34 11.64
CA ALA A 156 -17.51 6.01 12.97
C ALA A 156 -16.60 6.53 14.09
N GLU A 157 -15.28 6.58 13.86
CA GLU A 157 -14.28 7.06 14.81
C GLU A 157 -14.06 8.59 14.73
N GLY A 158 -14.62 9.27 13.73
CA GLY A 158 -14.38 10.70 13.49
C GLY A 158 -12.94 10.99 13.04
N LEU A 159 -12.27 10.04 12.39
CA LEU A 159 -10.87 10.13 11.98
C LEU A 159 -10.73 10.21 10.46
N PRO A 160 -9.81 11.04 9.95
CA PRO A 160 -9.53 11.10 8.52
C PRO A 160 -8.75 9.88 8.04
N ALA A 161 -8.67 9.72 6.71
CA ALA A 161 -7.83 8.74 6.06
C ALA A 161 -6.90 9.41 5.03
N TYR A 162 -5.72 8.82 4.83
CA TYR A 162 -4.70 9.31 3.93
C TYR A 162 -4.07 8.17 3.13
N LEU A 163 -3.63 8.48 1.92
CA LEU A 163 -2.84 7.59 1.07
C LEU A 163 -1.97 8.40 0.10
N GLU A 164 -0.90 7.77 -0.39
CA GLU A 164 -0.17 8.19 -1.59
C GLU A 164 -0.52 7.23 -2.74
N SER A 165 -1.04 7.78 -3.85
CA SER A 165 -1.36 6.95 -5.02
C SER A 165 -0.11 6.77 -5.88
N SER A 166 0.39 5.53 -5.95
CA SER A 166 1.56 5.18 -6.77
C SER A 166 1.29 5.21 -8.28
N ASP A 167 0.00 5.20 -8.67
CA ASP A 167 -0.45 5.27 -10.06
C ASP A 167 -1.60 6.27 -10.18
N LEU A 168 -1.46 7.24 -11.09
CA LEU A 168 -2.49 8.23 -11.42
C LEU A 168 -3.81 7.60 -11.88
N ALA A 169 -3.75 6.43 -12.52
CA ALA A 169 -4.92 5.70 -12.98
C ALA A 169 -5.83 5.22 -11.83
N ASN A 170 -5.31 5.13 -10.61
CA ASN A 170 -6.07 4.73 -9.43
C ASN A 170 -6.78 5.90 -8.72
N VAL A 171 -6.46 7.15 -9.05
CA VAL A 171 -7.09 8.35 -8.43
C VAL A 171 -8.61 8.29 -8.48
N PRO A 172 -9.28 7.99 -9.63
CA PRO A 172 -10.74 7.92 -9.68
C PRO A 172 -11.34 6.86 -8.74
N LEU A 173 -10.63 5.75 -8.49
CA LEU A 173 -11.08 4.74 -7.52
C LEU A 173 -11.13 5.33 -6.11
N TYR A 174 -10.11 6.05 -5.69
CA TYR A 174 -10.07 6.66 -4.37
C TYR A 174 -11.08 7.79 -4.22
N GLU A 175 -11.31 8.58 -5.27
CA GLU A 175 -12.33 9.64 -5.30
C GLU A 175 -13.75 9.07 -5.08
N LEU A 176 -14.07 7.89 -5.64
CA LEU A 176 -15.34 7.18 -5.37
C LEU A 176 -15.55 6.85 -3.88
N HIS A 177 -14.46 6.81 -3.10
CA HIS A 177 -14.49 6.55 -1.65
C HIS A 177 -14.30 7.82 -0.81
N GLY A 178 -14.48 9.01 -1.42
CA GLY A 178 -14.44 10.30 -0.72
C GLY A 178 -13.04 10.87 -0.48
N PHE A 179 -11.99 10.27 -1.06
CA PHE A 179 -10.67 10.89 -1.07
C PHE A 179 -10.63 12.02 -2.10
N ARG A 180 -9.78 13.01 -1.84
CA ARG A 180 -9.46 14.10 -2.77
C ARG A 180 -7.96 14.29 -2.85
N VAL A 181 -7.46 14.70 -3.98
CA VAL A 181 -6.05 15.09 -4.13
C VAL A 181 -5.80 16.35 -3.29
N ALA A 182 -4.89 16.28 -2.35
CA ALA A 182 -4.49 17.36 -1.44
C ALA A 182 -3.11 17.95 -1.80
N GLY A 183 -2.34 17.26 -2.64
CA GLY A 183 -1.02 17.65 -3.10
C GLY A 183 -0.39 16.54 -3.95
N GLU A 184 0.86 16.72 -4.30
CA GLU A 184 1.63 15.71 -5.04
C GLU A 184 3.10 15.74 -4.66
N VAL A 185 3.79 14.61 -4.82
CA VAL A 185 5.24 14.50 -4.78
C VAL A 185 5.73 14.11 -6.17
N VAL A 186 6.67 14.87 -6.70
CA VAL A 186 7.32 14.58 -7.98
C VAL A 186 8.69 13.98 -7.70
N ILE A 187 8.89 12.73 -8.07
CA ILE A 187 10.20 12.07 -7.94
C ILE A 187 11.07 12.46 -9.13
N PRO A 188 12.29 12.96 -8.92
CA PRO A 188 13.22 13.25 -10.02
C PRO A 188 13.43 12.01 -10.89
N ASP A 189 13.25 12.15 -12.21
CA ASP A 189 13.32 11.05 -13.20
C ASP A 189 12.40 9.86 -12.87
N GLY A 190 11.36 10.09 -12.08
CA GLY A 190 10.43 9.09 -11.58
C GLY A 190 8.95 9.51 -11.69
N PRO A 191 8.06 8.80 -11.01
CA PRO A 191 6.64 9.06 -11.07
C PRO A 191 6.21 10.33 -10.31
N VAL A 192 5.04 10.85 -10.69
CA VAL A 192 4.26 11.81 -9.90
C VAL A 192 3.32 11.02 -8.99
N ILE A 193 3.28 11.37 -7.72
CA ILE A 193 2.56 10.64 -6.67
C ILE A 193 1.54 11.57 -6.03
N PRO A 194 0.24 11.47 -6.38
CA PRO A 194 -0.82 12.19 -5.69
C PRO A 194 -0.90 11.84 -4.22
N LEU A 195 -0.99 12.85 -3.38
CA LEU A 195 -1.26 12.76 -1.95
C LEU A 195 -2.78 12.94 -1.77
N MET A 196 -3.45 11.93 -1.24
CA MET A 196 -4.90 11.93 -1.18
C MET A 196 -5.40 11.88 0.26
N TRP A 197 -6.35 12.76 0.55
CA TRP A 197 -6.95 12.93 1.87
C TRP A 197 -8.46 12.71 1.82
N ARG A 198 -8.99 12.06 2.84
CA ARG A 198 -10.41 11.88 3.09
C ARG A 198 -10.78 12.41 4.47
N ASP A 199 -11.73 13.34 4.53
CA ASP A 199 -12.27 13.84 5.78
C ASP A 199 -13.21 12.79 6.43
N PRO A 200 -13.34 12.76 7.77
CA PRO A 200 -14.13 11.74 8.47
C PRO A 200 -15.63 11.80 8.18
N SER A 201 -16.13 12.95 7.77
CA SER A 201 -17.57 13.21 7.54
C SER A 201 -18.03 12.97 6.10
N VAL A 202 -17.21 12.36 5.27
CA VAL A 202 -17.52 12.09 3.85
C VAL A 202 -17.97 10.64 3.64
#